data_5138c705b2f4ecdd03e5e661e4c5a042
#
_entry.id   5138c705b2f4ecdd03e5e661e4c5a042
#
_cell.length_a   1.000
_cell.length_b   1.000
_cell.length_c   1.000
_cell.angle_alpha   90.00
_cell.angle_beta   90.00
_cell.angle_gamma   90.00
#
_symmetry.space_group_name_H-M   'P 1'
#
loop_
_entity.id
_entity.type
_entity.pdbx_description
1 polymer ?
#
loop_
_entity_poly.entity_id
_entity_poly.type
_entity_poly.pdbx_seq_one_letter_code
_entity_poly.pdbx_strand_id
1 'polypeptide(L)'
;MGIKKDQNKGKLSKQWKILIILVAIVLVIFGYFKMFNRSENIVESNKTSEVTKVTDNKTYSASLLACGDVMAHMPQLKAQYNTSTKKYSFDNNYKYVKKYIKNADLAMANLETTLCGDDVYAYSSYPTFNTPDALADSLKNVGFDLLSTINNHSFDMSSLGVERTLSTLKKKGFDTVGTREKKSDDEYVIENVNGIKLGITAYSYGEIKNGTKYLNGIKVSDEKNDLMNVFDTSDVNKAFDTIYSTVKKYQDDTDMQIVIIHWGDEYSRTPNDFQKKLAQKLCDAGVDIIIGSHPHVVEPVETIKSTDGKNETLVIYSLGNYISNQRREYISMYTEDGLMVDINIEKQGNNEAKVKKVTCIPTWVNKYESGGKSVYEIIPVADNILEKTTYIDQSYLKQSYKNTSELIKTDDKISIVKSPFEN
;
A
#
# COMPACT_ATOMS: atom_id res chain seq x y z
N MET A 1 -95.26 17.95 -14.82
CA MET A 1 -94.26 18.54 -15.67
C MET A 1 -93.05 18.91 -14.79
N GLY A 2 -92.05 18.03 -14.65
CA GLY A 2 -90.94 18.14 -13.74
C GLY A 2 -89.64 18.13 -14.49
N ILE A 3 -88.89 19.20 -14.34
CA ILE A 3 -87.58 19.38 -14.97
C ILE A 3 -86.51 18.76 -14.06
N LYS A 4 -85.86 17.68 -14.58
CA LYS A 4 -84.69 17.08 -13.96
C LYS A 4 -83.43 17.94 -14.22
N LYS A 5 -82.76 18.44 -13.16
CA LYS A 5 -81.44 19.04 -13.22
C LYS A 5 -80.38 17.93 -13.29
N ASP A 6 -79.66 17.90 -14.41
CA ASP A 6 -78.50 17.05 -14.64
C ASP A 6 -77.28 17.68 -13.93
N GLN A 7 -76.72 16.99 -12.94
CA GLN A 7 -75.44 17.37 -12.28
C GLN A 7 -74.35 16.49 -12.84
N ASN A 8 -73.71 16.93 -13.91
CA ASN A 8 -72.51 16.27 -14.46
C ASN A 8 -71.27 16.91 -13.84
N LYS A 9 -70.79 16.37 -12.70
CA LYS A 9 -69.47 16.72 -12.12
C LYS A 9 -68.41 15.92 -12.88
N GLY A 10 -67.74 16.56 -13.87
CA GLY A 10 -66.66 15.99 -14.62
C GLY A 10 -65.49 15.57 -13.74
N LYS A 11 -65.29 14.30 -13.51
CA LYS A 11 -64.05 13.77 -12.91
C LYS A 11 -62.94 13.88 -13.91
N LEU A 12 -61.87 14.68 -13.60
CA LEU A 12 -60.67 14.73 -14.38
C LEU A 12 -60.06 13.33 -14.58
N SER A 13 -59.73 12.99 -15.82
CA SER A 13 -59.14 11.70 -16.13
C SER A 13 -57.77 11.51 -15.42
N LYS A 14 -57.39 10.26 -15.22
CA LYS A 14 -56.13 9.91 -14.56
C LYS A 14 -54.88 10.56 -15.22
N GLN A 15 -54.95 10.75 -16.53
CA GLN A 15 -53.92 11.41 -17.32
C GLN A 15 -53.79 12.92 -17.02
N TRP A 16 -54.93 13.63 -16.86
CA TRP A 16 -54.92 15.04 -16.49
C TRP A 16 -54.43 15.28 -15.05
N LYS A 17 -54.63 14.34 -14.12
CA LYS A 17 -54.11 14.41 -12.76
C LYS A 17 -52.59 14.25 -12.75
N ILE A 18 -52.03 13.34 -13.57
CA ILE A 18 -50.59 13.14 -13.72
C ILE A 18 -49.94 14.38 -14.36
N LEU A 19 -50.58 14.99 -15.36
CA LEU A 19 -50.07 16.19 -16.02
C LEU A 19 -50.01 17.39 -15.04
N ILE A 20 -51.03 17.55 -14.21
CA ILE A 20 -51.05 18.62 -13.17
C ILE A 20 -49.95 18.41 -12.14
N ILE A 21 -49.65 17.16 -11.73
CA ILE A 21 -48.57 16.84 -10.80
C ILE A 21 -47.21 17.15 -11.43
N LEU A 22 -47.01 16.77 -12.69
CA LEU A 22 -45.76 17.07 -13.41
C LEU A 22 -45.54 18.58 -13.58
N VAL A 23 -46.57 19.34 -13.92
CA VAL A 23 -46.47 20.81 -14.01
C VAL A 23 -46.17 21.45 -12.63
N ALA A 24 -46.75 20.93 -11.56
CA ALA A 24 -46.47 21.41 -10.21
C ALA A 24 -45.01 21.15 -9.79
N ILE A 25 -44.48 19.97 -10.14
CA ILE A 25 -43.04 19.63 -9.90
C ILE A 25 -42.12 20.55 -10.67
N VAL A 26 -42.41 20.82 -11.94
CA VAL A 26 -41.61 21.74 -12.79
C VAL A 26 -41.66 23.17 -12.22
N LEU A 27 -42.80 23.65 -11.73
CA LEU A 27 -42.92 24.95 -11.11
C LEU A 27 -42.16 25.07 -9.77
N VAL A 28 -42.12 24.00 -8.99
CA VAL A 28 -41.32 23.93 -7.75
C VAL A 28 -39.83 23.96 -8.06
N ILE A 29 -39.38 23.20 -9.07
CA ILE A 29 -37.99 23.22 -9.54
C ILE A 29 -37.60 24.62 -10.09
N PHE A 30 -38.47 25.25 -10.86
CA PHE A 30 -38.23 26.57 -11.37
C PHE A 30 -38.25 27.67 -10.26
N GLY A 31 -39.07 27.46 -9.24
CA GLY A 31 -39.07 28.30 -8.03
C GLY A 31 -37.77 28.19 -7.23
N TYR A 32 -37.26 26.95 -7.10
CA TYR A 32 -35.98 26.68 -6.45
C TYR A 32 -34.80 27.31 -7.22
N PHE A 33 -34.78 27.20 -8.54
CA PHE A 33 -33.77 27.85 -9.41
C PHE A 33 -33.85 29.38 -9.34
N LYS A 34 -35.06 29.98 -9.23
CA LYS A 34 -35.24 31.44 -9.13
C LYS A 34 -34.86 31.96 -7.73
N MET A 35 -34.98 31.17 -6.68
CA MET A 35 -34.46 31.53 -5.35
C MET A 35 -32.94 31.46 -5.28
N PHE A 36 -32.30 30.51 -5.97
CA PHE A 36 -30.85 30.43 -6.03
C PHE A 36 -30.21 31.55 -6.87
N ASN A 37 -30.86 32.00 -7.97
CA ASN A 37 -30.36 33.09 -8.83
C ASN A 37 -30.75 34.51 -8.36
N ARG A 38 -31.39 34.65 -7.19
CA ARG A 38 -31.79 35.99 -6.67
C ARG A 38 -30.78 36.57 -5.67
N SER A 39 -29.65 35.92 -5.44
CA SER A 39 -28.56 36.42 -4.59
C SER A 39 -27.43 37.14 -5.34
N GLU A 40 -27.54 37.35 -6.63
CA GLU A 40 -26.53 38.13 -7.40
C GLU A 40 -27.13 39.39 -8.03
N ASN A 41 -27.46 40.35 -7.22
CA ASN A 41 -27.56 41.75 -7.63
C ASN A 41 -27.57 42.66 -6.41
N ILE A 42 -26.41 42.88 -5.80
CA ILE A 42 -26.15 43.96 -4.87
C ILE A 42 -24.84 44.67 -5.31
N VAL A 43 -25.01 45.77 -5.99
CA VAL A 43 -24.17 46.97 -5.95
C VAL A 43 -22.66 46.77 -5.99
N GLU A 44 -22.07 47.08 -7.13
CA GLU A 44 -20.67 47.52 -7.24
C GLU A 44 -20.43 48.70 -6.30
N SER A 45 -19.80 48.48 -5.18
CA SER A 45 -19.02 49.48 -4.48
C SER A 45 -17.57 49.02 -4.50
N ASN A 46 -16.74 49.71 -5.26
CA ASN A 46 -15.31 49.59 -5.26
C ASN A 46 -14.74 49.69 -3.83
N LYS A 47 -14.54 48.53 -3.18
CA LYS A 47 -13.57 48.34 -2.12
C LYS A 47 -12.80 47.09 -2.47
N THR A 48 -11.55 47.24 -2.83
CA THR A 48 -10.54 46.19 -2.79
C THR A 48 -10.53 45.57 -1.41
N SER A 49 -11.37 44.56 -1.20
CA SER A 49 -11.23 43.69 -0.07
C SER A 49 -10.10 42.70 -0.44
N GLU A 50 -8.92 42.91 0.12
CA GLU A 50 -7.95 41.85 0.27
C GLU A 50 -8.72 40.66 0.86
N VAL A 51 -8.87 39.59 0.08
CA VAL A 51 -9.26 38.28 0.59
C VAL A 51 -8.10 37.88 1.47
N THR A 52 -8.18 38.20 2.77
CA THR A 52 -7.33 37.57 3.75
C THR A 52 -7.58 36.08 3.64
N LYS A 53 -6.68 35.36 2.96
CA LYS A 53 -6.57 33.91 3.10
C LYS A 53 -6.49 33.67 4.61
N VAL A 54 -7.54 33.12 5.19
CA VAL A 54 -7.46 32.59 6.54
C VAL A 54 -6.40 31.50 6.47
N THR A 55 -5.21 31.81 6.93
CA THR A 55 -4.13 30.85 7.02
C THR A 55 -4.55 29.90 8.15
N ASP A 56 -4.96 28.69 7.78
CA ASP A 56 -5.08 27.60 8.75
C ASP A 56 -3.68 27.35 9.30
N ASN A 57 -3.45 27.71 10.55
CA ASN A 57 -2.15 27.54 11.23
C ASN A 57 -2.06 26.16 11.91
N LYS A 58 -3.02 25.26 11.67
CA LYS A 58 -3.04 23.93 12.29
C LYS A 58 -1.95 23.06 11.68
N THR A 59 -1.19 22.41 12.52
CA THR A 59 -0.23 21.39 12.14
C THR A 59 -0.87 20.01 12.25
N TYR A 60 -0.76 19.22 11.19
CA TYR A 60 -1.18 17.83 11.10
C TYR A 60 0.07 16.97 11.04
N SER A 61 0.08 15.84 11.73
CA SER A 61 1.20 14.90 11.72
C SER A 61 0.71 13.47 11.70
N ALA A 62 1.45 12.61 10.99
CA ALA A 62 1.18 11.19 10.95
C ALA A 62 2.49 10.40 10.87
N SER A 63 2.46 9.15 11.37
CA SER A 63 3.52 8.19 11.22
C SER A 63 3.09 7.04 10.31
N LEU A 64 3.90 6.76 9.29
CA LEU A 64 3.71 5.67 8.33
C LEU A 64 4.78 4.62 8.60
N LEU A 65 4.42 3.35 8.67
CA LEU A 65 5.38 2.25 8.77
C LEU A 65 5.38 1.42 7.50
N ALA A 66 6.51 1.36 6.80
CA ALA A 66 6.71 0.49 5.64
C ALA A 66 7.49 -0.76 6.04
N CYS A 67 6.97 -1.93 5.65
CA CYS A 67 7.57 -3.25 5.85
C CYS A 67 7.71 -3.97 4.50
N GLY A 68 8.73 -4.84 4.39
CA GLY A 68 9.08 -5.54 3.15
C GLY A 68 8.20 -6.73 2.81
N ASP A 69 8.81 -7.73 2.16
CA ASP A 69 8.12 -8.86 1.56
C ASP A 69 7.62 -9.86 2.61
N VAL A 70 6.30 -10.07 2.62
CA VAL A 70 5.64 -11.08 3.46
C VAL A 70 5.41 -12.33 2.64
N MET A 71 6.25 -13.33 2.86
CA MET A 71 6.21 -14.63 2.18
C MET A 71 6.01 -15.78 3.17
N ALA A 72 5.41 -16.87 2.72
CA ALA A 72 5.26 -18.07 3.52
C ALA A 72 5.71 -19.31 2.72
N HIS A 73 6.94 -19.74 2.93
CA HIS A 73 7.49 -20.95 2.34
C HIS A 73 6.99 -22.22 3.04
N MET A 74 7.08 -23.38 2.38
CA MET A 74 6.60 -24.65 2.92
C MET A 74 7.15 -24.98 4.33
N PRO A 75 8.42 -24.72 4.68
CA PRO A 75 8.90 -24.90 6.06
C PRO A 75 8.17 -24.01 7.06
N GLN A 76 7.80 -22.77 6.68
CA GLN A 76 7.01 -21.87 7.53
C GLN A 76 5.58 -22.40 7.68
N LEU A 77 4.93 -22.86 6.59
CA LEU A 77 3.59 -23.45 6.65
C LEU A 77 3.57 -24.65 7.64
N LYS A 78 4.57 -25.54 7.56
CA LYS A 78 4.71 -26.66 8.50
C LYS A 78 4.91 -26.20 9.95
N ALA A 79 5.72 -25.17 10.16
CA ALA A 79 5.99 -24.60 11.48
C ALA A 79 4.72 -23.99 12.11
N GLN A 80 3.89 -23.32 11.30
CA GLN A 80 2.69 -22.60 11.75
C GLN A 80 1.44 -23.48 11.86
N TYR A 81 1.49 -24.74 11.42
CA TYR A 81 0.37 -25.67 11.54
C TYR A 81 0.33 -26.33 12.92
N ASN A 82 -0.80 -26.18 13.62
CA ASN A 82 -1.05 -26.89 14.87
C ASN A 82 -1.81 -28.19 14.59
N THR A 83 -1.15 -29.34 14.79
CA THR A 83 -1.69 -30.66 14.50
C THR A 83 -2.88 -31.04 15.40
N SER A 84 -2.93 -30.53 16.64
CA SER A 84 -4.00 -30.82 17.59
C SER A 84 -5.29 -30.07 17.24
N THR A 85 -5.17 -28.78 16.85
CA THR A 85 -6.34 -27.94 16.48
C THR A 85 -6.63 -27.98 15.00
N LYS A 86 -5.73 -28.54 14.17
CA LYS A 86 -5.78 -28.54 12.70
C LYS A 86 -5.90 -27.12 12.11
N LYS A 87 -5.26 -26.12 12.74
CA LYS A 87 -5.30 -24.72 12.34
C LYS A 87 -3.90 -24.16 12.15
N TYR A 88 -3.80 -23.15 11.29
CA TYR A 88 -2.62 -22.32 11.14
C TYR A 88 -2.69 -21.08 12.04
N SER A 89 -1.53 -20.60 12.51
CA SER A 89 -1.37 -19.27 13.12
C SER A 89 0.05 -18.76 12.84
N PHE A 90 0.16 -17.51 12.42
CA PHE A 90 1.43 -16.82 12.18
C PHE A 90 1.70 -15.74 13.24
N ASP A 91 0.93 -15.65 14.30
CA ASP A 91 1.01 -14.59 15.31
C ASP A 91 2.38 -14.51 15.98
N ASN A 92 3.04 -15.66 16.20
CA ASN A 92 4.37 -15.72 16.80
C ASN A 92 5.44 -15.02 15.96
N ASN A 93 5.28 -14.95 14.63
CA ASN A 93 6.24 -14.32 13.73
C ASN A 93 6.42 -12.84 14.08
N TYR A 94 5.37 -12.17 14.52
CA TYR A 94 5.29 -10.71 14.72
C TYR A 94 5.45 -10.28 16.17
N LYS A 95 5.75 -11.20 17.09
CA LYS A 95 5.81 -10.95 18.55
C LYS A 95 6.66 -9.74 18.94
N TYR A 96 7.83 -9.61 18.37
CA TYR A 96 8.80 -8.57 18.75
C TYR A 96 8.64 -7.26 17.97
N VAL A 97 7.97 -7.29 16.80
CA VAL A 97 7.75 -6.12 15.95
C VAL A 97 6.36 -5.48 16.17
N LYS A 98 5.45 -6.16 16.87
CA LYS A 98 4.08 -5.71 17.10
C LYS A 98 3.97 -4.27 17.62
N LYS A 99 4.88 -3.85 18.52
CA LYS A 99 4.87 -2.50 19.08
C LYS A 99 5.08 -1.42 18.01
N TYR A 100 5.96 -1.68 17.02
CA TYR A 100 6.24 -0.73 15.95
C TYR A 100 5.04 -0.60 15.00
N ILE A 101 4.44 -1.73 14.62
CA ILE A 101 3.28 -1.76 13.73
C ILE A 101 2.09 -1.05 14.39
N LYS A 102 1.81 -1.33 15.65
CA LYS A 102 0.68 -0.72 16.38
C LYS A 102 0.84 0.76 16.71
N ASN A 103 2.06 1.27 16.70
CA ASN A 103 2.34 2.67 16.98
C ASN A 103 2.26 3.54 15.72
N ALA A 104 2.26 2.95 14.52
CA ALA A 104 2.05 3.67 13.29
C ALA A 104 0.57 4.04 13.10
N ASP A 105 0.33 5.21 12.50
CA ASP A 105 -1.00 5.64 12.10
C ASP A 105 -1.47 4.93 10.82
N LEU A 106 -0.50 4.47 9.97
CA LEU A 106 -0.74 3.62 8.81
C LEU A 106 0.44 2.66 8.63
N ALA A 107 0.19 1.36 8.77
CA ALA A 107 1.20 0.30 8.59
C ALA A 107 0.96 -0.45 7.27
N MET A 108 2.03 -0.56 6.44
CA MET A 108 1.98 -1.11 5.09
C MET A 108 3.00 -2.22 4.90
N ALA A 109 2.67 -3.23 4.05
CA ALA A 109 3.59 -4.29 3.65
C ALA A 109 3.30 -4.79 2.22
N ASN A 110 4.28 -5.46 1.60
CA ASN A 110 4.05 -6.21 0.36
C ASN A 110 3.62 -7.65 0.69
N LEU A 111 2.41 -8.03 0.30
CA LEU A 111 1.92 -9.41 0.44
C LEU A 111 2.37 -10.24 -0.77
N GLU A 112 3.48 -10.93 -0.65
CA GLU A 112 4.10 -11.68 -1.75
C GLU A 112 3.70 -13.16 -1.73
N THR A 113 2.40 -13.38 -1.76
CA THR A 113 1.74 -14.69 -1.84
C THR A 113 0.28 -14.51 -2.20
N THR A 114 -0.37 -15.54 -2.74
CA THR A 114 -1.83 -15.58 -2.85
C THR A 114 -2.47 -16.21 -1.63
N LEU A 115 -3.73 -15.88 -1.37
CA LEU A 115 -4.60 -16.47 -0.34
C LEU A 115 -5.76 -17.19 -1.02
N CYS A 116 -5.44 -18.25 -1.80
CA CYS A 116 -6.43 -18.95 -2.63
C CYS A 116 -7.25 -20.00 -1.87
N GLY A 117 -6.89 -20.30 -0.60
CA GLY A 117 -7.46 -21.43 0.15
C GLY A 117 -6.94 -22.77 -0.35
N ASP A 118 -7.51 -23.88 0.16
CA ASP A 118 -7.11 -25.23 -0.19
C ASP A 118 -8.23 -26.07 -0.85
N ASP A 119 -9.34 -25.43 -1.21
CA ASP A 119 -10.46 -26.09 -1.87
C ASP A 119 -10.15 -26.51 -3.33
N VAL A 120 -9.36 -25.69 -4.06
CA VAL A 120 -9.00 -25.91 -5.47
C VAL A 120 -7.50 -26.16 -5.62
N TYR A 121 -6.68 -25.37 -4.97
CA TYR A 121 -5.22 -25.48 -4.99
C TYR A 121 -4.73 -25.81 -3.58
N ALA A 122 -3.89 -26.82 -3.45
CA ALA A 122 -3.23 -27.08 -2.16
C ALA A 122 -2.38 -25.87 -1.74
N TYR A 123 -2.17 -25.70 -0.42
CA TYR A 123 -1.18 -24.74 0.05
C TYR A 123 0.21 -25.10 -0.47
N SER A 124 0.91 -24.10 -0.97
CA SER A 124 2.19 -24.28 -1.67
C SER A 124 3.14 -23.10 -1.42
N SER A 125 4.39 -23.27 -1.82
CA SER A 125 5.39 -22.22 -1.83
C SER A 125 6.16 -22.25 -3.15
N TYR A 126 7.33 -21.59 -3.23
CA TYR A 126 8.12 -21.53 -4.45
C TYR A 126 8.02 -22.82 -5.30
N PRO A 127 7.78 -22.75 -6.63
CA PRO A 127 7.75 -21.52 -7.45
C PRO A 127 6.40 -20.78 -7.48
N THR A 128 5.30 -21.32 -6.93
CA THR A 128 3.98 -20.70 -6.88
C THR A 128 3.41 -20.74 -5.48
N PHE A 129 3.09 -19.58 -4.93
CA PHE A 129 2.69 -19.43 -3.53
C PHE A 129 1.17 -19.45 -3.35
N ASN A 130 0.71 -20.29 -2.42
CA ASN A 130 -0.64 -20.29 -1.88
C ASN A 130 -0.61 -20.49 -0.38
N THR A 131 -0.95 -19.45 0.37
CA THR A 131 -0.81 -19.40 1.83
C THR A 131 -2.17 -19.43 2.51
N PRO A 132 -2.30 -20.09 3.70
CA PRO A 132 -3.53 -20.06 4.49
C PRO A 132 -3.97 -18.65 4.89
N ASP A 133 -5.28 -18.39 4.91
CA ASP A 133 -5.90 -17.12 5.32
C ASP A 133 -5.47 -16.66 6.72
N ALA A 134 -5.02 -17.58 7.56
CA ALA A 134 -4.45 -17.30 8.88
C ALA A 134 -3.26 -16.32 8.84
N LEU A 135 -2.54 -16.24 7.71
CA LEU A 135 -1.51 -15.19 7.54
C LEU A 135 -2.13 -13.81 7.58
N ALA A 136 -3.22 -13.59 6.83
CA ALA A 136 -3.92 -12.31 6.86
C ALA A 136 -4.56 -12.04 8.23
N ASP A 137 -5.07 -13.07 8.94
CA ASP A 137 -5.53 -12.89 10.34
C ASP A 137 -4.41 -12.36 11.23
N SER A 138 -3.22 -12.96 11.14
CA SER A 138 -2.07 -12.54 11.95
C SER A 138 -1.57 -11.13 11.57
N LEU A 139 -1.54 -10.77 10.28
CA LEU A 139 -1.22 -9.41 9.83
C LEU A 139 -2.21 -8.38 10.37
N LYS A 140 -3.52 -8.68 10.35
CA LYS A 140 -4.54 -7.76 10.91
C LYS A 140 -4.44 -7.66 12.43
N ASN A 141 -4.24 -8.79 13.12
CA ASN A 141 -4.10 -8.84 14.58
C ASN A 141 -2.88 -8.05 15.09
N VAL A 142 -1.83 -7.98 14.30
CA VAL A 142 -0.63 -7.21 14.67
C VAL A 142 -0.78 -5.73 14.37
N GLY A 143 -1.67 -5.34 13.43
CA GLY A 143 -2.04 -3.95 13.19
C GLY A 143 -1.72 -3.42 11.80
N PHE A 144 -1.50 -4.24 10.78
CA PHE A 144 -1.37 -3.76 9.40
C PHE A 144 -2.69 -3.25 8.86
N ASP A 145 -2.64 -2.18 8.09
CA ASP A 145 -3.77 -1.48 7.51
C ASP A 145 -3.87 -1.69 6.00
N LEU A 146 -2.79 -1.47 5.26
CA LEU A 146 -2.73 -1.52 3.82
C LEU A 146 -1.71 -2.56 3.33
N LEU A 147 -2.11 -3.34 2.33
CA LEU A 147 -1.25 -4.34 1.68
C LEU A 147 -1.13 -4.07 0.17
N SER A 148 0.12 -4.00 -0.31
CA SER A 148 0.37 -4.17 -1.74
C SER A 148 0.08 -5.62 -2.12
N THR A 149 -0.78 -5.80 -3.11
CA THR A 149 -1.17 -7.11 -3.65
C THR A 149 -0.61 -7.36 -5.04
N ILE A 150 0.27 -6.45 -5.54
CA ILE A 150 0.91 -6.57 -6.85
C ILE A 150 2.41 -6.82 -6.71
N ASN A 151 2.84 -7.99 -7.16
CA ASN A 151 4.22 -8.46 -7.25
C ASN A 151 4.29 -9.59 -8.29
N ASN A 152 5.46 -10.16 -8.51
CA ASN A 152 5.64 -11.26 -9.46
C ASN A 152 4.88 -12.55 -9.09
N HIS A 153 4.45 -12.72 -7.81
CA HIS A 153 3.66 -13.86 -7.31
C HIS A 153 2.15 -13.61 -7.26
N SER A 154 1.67 -12.46 -7.69
CA SER A 154 0.25 -12.10 -7.59
C SER A 154 -0.68 -12.99 -8.42
N PHE A 155 -0.17 -13.65 -9.45
CA PHE A 155 -0.94 -14.51 -10.35
C PHE A 155 -0.63 -16.01 -10.21
N ASP A 156 0.05 -16.43 -9.16
CA ASP A 156 0.48 -17.83 -8.92
C ASP A 156 -0.68 -18.83 -8.91
N MET A 157 -1.83 -18.44 -8.39
CA MET A 157 -3.06 -19.26 -8.39
C MET A 157 -4.08 -18.73 -9.40
N SER A 158 -3.62 -18.19 -10.53
CA SER A 158 -4.45 -17.70 -11.63
C SER A 158 -5.48 -16.64 -11.19
N SER A 159 -6.54 -16.44 -11.96
CA SER A 159 -7.63 -15.52 -11.66
C SER A 159 -8.26 -15.76 -10.30
N LEU A 160 -8.45 -17.03 -9.93
CA LEU A 160 -9.02 -17.42 -8.64
C LEU A 160 -8.16 -16.94 -7.46
N GLY A 161 -6.81 -17.03 -7.59
CA GLY A 161 -5.89 -16.52 -6.60
C GLY A 161 -6.05 -15.04 -6.34
N VAL A 162 -6.12 -14.23 -7.40
CA VAL A 162 -6.32 -12.77 -7.30
C VAL A 162 -7.66 -12.46 -6.62
N GLU A 163 -8.76 -13.05 -7.11
CA GLU A 163 -10.10 -12.79 -6.59
C GLU A 163 -10.24 -13.17 -5.12
N ARG A 164 -9.75 -14.36 -4.77
CA ARG A 164 -9.88 -14.86 -3.40
C ARG A 164 -8.96 -14.09 -2.44
N THR A 165 -7.77 -13.72 -2.86
CA THR A 165 -6.88 -12.87 -2.07
C THR A 165 -7.55 -11.54 -1.73
N LEU A 166 -8.04 -10.80 -2.74
CA LEU A 166 -8.75 -9.53 -2.54
C LEU A 166 -9.99 -9.69 -1.65
N SER A 167 -10.83 -10.69 -1.92
CA SER A 167 -12.03 -10.97 -1.12
C SER A 167 -11.68 -11.29 0.34
N THR A 168 -10.60 -12.06 0.58
CA THR A 168 -10.14 -12.42 1.93
C THR A 168 -9.64 -11.19 2.68
N LEU A 169 -8.78 -10.38 2.05
CA LEU A 169 -8.23 -9.17 2.67
C LEU A 169 -9.33 -8.15 2.98
N LYS A 170 -10.24 -7.92 2.06
CA LYS A 170 -11.40 -7.02 2.24
C LYS A 170 -12.28 -7.46 3.42
N LYS A 171 -12.59 -8.76 3.53
CA LYS A 171 -13.37 -9.30 4.67
C LYS A 171 -12.68 -9.11 6.00
N LYS A 172 -11.35 -9.05 6.01
CA LYS A 172 -10.53 -8.81 7.21
C LYS A 172 -10.29 -7.33 7.49
N GLY A 173 -10.78 -6.43 6.61
CA GLY A 173 -10.71 -4.97 6.78
C GLY A 173 -9.34 -4.40 6.45
N PHE A 174 -8.66 -4.95 5.43
CA PHE A 174 -7.49 -4.33 4.83
C PHE A 174 -7.88 -3.43 3.67
N ASP A 175 -7.16 -2.34 3.52
CA ASP A 175 -7.04 -1.65 2.26
C ASP A 175 -5.99 -2.33 1.39
N THR A 176 -6.23 -2.38 0.07
CA THR A 176 -5.36 -3.08 -0.87
C THR A 176 -5.09 -2.23 -2.10
N VAL A 177 -3.88 -2.33 -2.64
CA VAL A 177 -3.47 -1.57 -3.81
C VAL A 177 -2.63 -2.45 -4.75
N GLY A 178 -2.77 -2.19 -6.07
CA GLY A 178 -1.98 -2.86 -7.11
C GLY A 178 -2.76 -3.90 -7.91
N THR A 179 -3.70 -4.62 -7.31
CA THR A 179 -4.67 -5.48 -8.01
C THR A 179 -6.09 -5.02 -7.68
N ARG A 180 -7.05 -5.28 -8.57
CA ARG A 180 -8.46 -4.82 -8.45
C ARG A 180 -9.45 -5.94 -8.72
N GLU A 181 -10.66 -5.81 -8.14
CA GLU A 181 -11.77 -6.75 -8.40
C GLU A 181 -12.38 -6.52 -9.79
N LYS A 182 -12.50 -5.25 -10.22
CA LYS A 182 -13.16 -4.84 -11.48
C LYS A 182 -12.53 -3.59 -12.09
N LYS A 183 -12.76 -3.37 -13.39
CA LYS A 183 -12.21 -2.23 -14.15
C LYS A 183 -12.66 -0.84 -13.67
N SER A 184 -13.82 -0.77 -12.99
CA SER A 184 -14.32 0.48 -12.43
C SER A 184 -13.66 0.87 -11.12
N ASP A 185 -12.85 0.01 -10.53
CA ASP A 185 -12.12 0.30 -9.30
C ASP A 185 -10.85 1.11 -9.65
N ASP A 186 -10.46 2.02 -8.78
CA ASP A 186 -9.29 2.85 -8.98
C ASP A 186 -7.98 2.03 -8.89
N GLU A 187 -6.95 2.49 -9.60
CA GLU A 187 -5.59 1.91 -9.57
C GLU A 187 -4.78 2.39 -8.37
N TYR A 188 -5.42 3.12 -7.47
CA TYR A 188 -4.84 3.76 -6.30
C TYR A 188 -5.85 3.76 -5.15
N VAL A 189 -5.37 4.10 -3.97
CA VAL A 189 -6.20 4.41 -2.81
C VAL A 189 -5.86 5.80 -2.27
N ILE A 190 -6.82 6.48 -1.65
CA ILE A 190 -6.59 7.73 -0.92
C ILE A 190 -6.87 7.46 0.55
N GLU A 191 -5.81 7.51 1.36
CA GLU A 191 -5.89 7.37 2.81
C GLU A 191 -5.88 8.73 3.49
N ASN A 192 -6.81 8.97 4.41
CA ASN A 192 -6.79 10.18 5.24
C ASN A 192 -6.24 9.83 6.62
N VAL A 193 -4.95 10.07 6.79
CA VAL A 193 -4.25 9.77 8.05
C VAL A 193 -4.07 11.05 8.85
N ASN A 194 -4.81 11.18 9.94
CA ASN A 194 -4.76 12.35 10.85
C ASN A 194 -4.99 13.71 10.16
N GLY A 195 -5.75 13.75 9.03
CA GLY A 195 -6.02 14.96 8.27
C GLY A 195 -5.01 15.24 7.14
N ILE A 196 -4.10 14.32 6.87
CA ILE A 196 -3.19 14.31 5.72
C ILE A 196 -3.73 13.28 4.72
N LYS A 197 -4.01 13.70 3.50
CA LYS A 197 -4.47 12.83 2.42
C LYS A 197 -3.28 12.26 1.66
N LEU A 198 -3.14 10.94 1.69
CA LEU A 198 -2.10 10.19 1.03
C LEU A 198 -2.66 9.51 -0.21
N GLY A 199 -2.16 9.83 -1.39
CA GLY A 199 -2.44 9.09 -2.61
C GLY A 199 -1.42 7.95 -2.75
N ILE A 200 -1.88 6.70 -2.78
CA ILE A 200 -1.02 5.52 -2.77
C ILE A 200 -1.36 4.64 -3.96
N THR A 201 -0.36 4.34 -4.79
CA THR A 201 -0.47 3.33 -5.84
C THR A 201 0.63 2.28 -5.71
N ALA A 202 0.39 1.08 -6.27
CA ALA A 202 1.40 0.03 -6.28
C ALA A 202 1.54 -0.58 -7.67
N TYR A 203 2.78 -0.93 -8.05
CA TYR A 203 3.12 -1.51 -9.34
C TYR A 203 4.17 -2.60 -9.19
N SER A 204 4.11 -3.62 -10.08
CA SER A 204 5.15 -4.64 -10.22
C SER A 204 5.74 -4.61 -11.62
N TYR A 205 7.02 -4.96 -11.70
CA TYR A 205 7.60 -5.37 -12.97
C TYR A 205 6.89 -6.62 -13.51
N GLY A 206 6.92 -6.77 -14.81
CA GLY A 206 6.47 -7.96 -15.50
C GLY A 206 6.82 -7.85 -16.97
N GLU A 207 6.60 -8.90 -17.76
CA GLU A 207 6.69 -8.82 -19.21
C GLU A 207 5.37 -8.38 -19.81
N ILE A 208 5.42 -7.53 -20.84
CA ILE A 208 4.23 -7.13 -21.60
C ILE A 208 4.47 -7.47 -23.08
N LYS A 209 3.76 -8.50 -23.57
CA LYS A 209 3.88 -8.97 -24.97
C LYS A 209 2.54 -8.74 -25.69
N ASN A 210 2.54 -7.87 -26.71
CA ASN A 210 1.33 -7.51 -27.46
C ASN A 210 0.14 -7.11 -26.56
N GLY A 211 0.41 -6.33 -25.49
CA GLY A 211 -0.59 -5.87 -24.53
C GLY A 211 -0.97 -6.90 -23.45
N THR A 212 -0.50 -8.14 -23.55
CA THR A 212 -0.72 -9.19 -22.53
C THR A 212 0.39 -9.16 -21.49
N LYS A 213 0.02 -9.11 -20.22
CA LYS A 213 0.92 -9.12 -19.08
C LYS A 213 1.31 -10.55 -18.68
N TYR A 214 2.55 -10.70 -18.22
CA TYR A 214 3.08 -11.95 -17.65
C TYR A 214 3.77 -11.64 -16.34
N LEU A 215 3.51 -12.45 -15.33
CA LEU A 215 4.16 -12.40 -14.02
C LEU A 215 4.84 -13.75 -13.76
N ASN A 216 6.13 -13.78 -13.45
CA ASN A 216 6.92 -15.01 -13.35
C ASN A 216 6.75 -15.97 -14.55
N GLY A 217 6.60 -15.42 -15.77
CA GLY A 217 6.35 -16.21 -16.98
C GLY A 217 4.92 -16.75 -17.09
N ILE A 218 4.06 -16.56 -16.10
CA ILE A 218 2.65 -16.97 -16.14
C ILE A 218 1.85 -15.90 -16.89
N LYS A 219 1.16 -16.31 -17.96
CA LYS A 219 0.27 -15.42 -18.72
C LYS A 219 -0.91 -14.99 -17.84
N VAL A 220 -1.07 -13.68 -17.63
CA VAL A 220 -2.26 -13.13 -17.00
C VAL A 220 -3.46 -13.31 -17.93
N SER A 221 -4.59 -13.80 -17.41
CA SER A 221 -5.81 -13.99 -18.21
C SER A 221 -6.34 -12.66 -18.74
N ASP A 222 -6.99 -12.70 -19.89
CA ASP A 222 -7.50 -11.50 -20.56
C ASP A 222 -8.48 -10.70 -19.67
N GLU A 223 -9.23 -11.37 -18.81
CA GLU A 223 -10.16 -10.77 -17.84
C GLU A 223 -9.45 -10.04 -16.69
N LYS A 224 -8.21 -10.46 -16.33
CA LYS A 224 -7.42 -9.87 -15.24
C LYS A 224 -6.35 -8.90 -15.74
N ASN A 225 -6.07 -8.87 -17.03
CA ASN A 225 -4.99 -8.09 -17.62
C ASN A 225 -5.05 -6.61 -17.25
N ASP A 226 -6.24 -5.99 -17.30
CA ASP A 226 -6.43 -4.59 -16.94
C ASP A 226 -6.59 -4.35 -15.42
N LEU A 227 -6.67 -5.42 -14.62
CA LEU A 227 -6.90 -5.36 -13.19
C LEU A 227 -5.61 -5.46 -12.36
N MET A 228 -4.46 -5.57 -13.02
CA MET A 228 -3.15 -5.71 -12.40
C MET A 228 -2.23 -4.59 -12.84
N ASN A 229 -1.66 -3.86 -11.91
CA ASN A 229 -0.75 -2.75 -12.16
C ASN A 229 0.66 -3.28 -12.46
N VAL A 230 0.96 -3.49 -13.73
CA VAL A 230 2.24 -4.05 -14.20
C VAL A 230 2.89 -3.08 -15.17
N PHE A 231 4.20 -2.90 -15.05
CA PHE A 231 5.05 -2.19 -16.00
C PHE A 231 6.12 -3.12 -16.59
N ASP A 232 6.60 -2.80 -17.79
CA ASP A 232 7.68 -3.52 -18.47
C ASP A 232 9.02 -2.83 -18.21
N THR A 233 10.06 -3.61 -17.88
CA THR A 233 11.41 -3.10 -17.60
C THR A 233 12.24 -2.83 -18.85
N SER A 234 11.75 -3.17 -20.05
CA SER A 234 12.47 -2.95 -21.31
C SER A 234 12.65 -1.48 -21.68
N ASP A 235 11.77 -0.59 -21.15
CA ASP A 235 11.80 0.85 -21.44
C ASP A 235 11.37 1.64 -20.19
N VAL A 236 12.32 2.34 -19.58
CA VAL A 236 12.09 3.14 -18.37
C VAL A 236 11.10 4.30 -18.60
N ASN A 237 11.01 4.85 -19.82
CA ASN A 237 10.07 5.93 -20.12
C ASN A 237 8.64 5.39 -20.14
N LYS A 238 8.42 4.23 -20.78
CA LYS A 238 7.09 3.59 -20.77
C LYS A 238 6.68 3.16 -19.37
N ALA A 239 7.62 2.63 -18.57
CA ALA A 239 7.35 2.30 -17.18
C ALA A 239 6.93 3.55 -16.37
N PHE A 240 7.68 4.64 -16.53
CA PHE A 240 7.34 5.93 -15.94
C PHE A 240 5.95 6.41 -16.38
N ASP A 241 5.67 6.46 -17.70
CA ASP A 241 4.38 6.91 -18.23
C ASP A 241 3.21 6.07 -17.68
N THR A 242 3.42 4.75 -17.56
CA THR A 242 2.43 3.82 -16.99
C THR A 242 2.10 4.18 -15.54
N ILE A 243 3.12 4.31 -14.68
CA ILE A 243 2.95 4.62 -13.26
C ILE A 243 2.41 6.03 -13.07
N TYR A 244 3.01 7.01 -13.75
CA TYR A 244 2.65 8.41 -13.57
C TYR A 244 1.25 8.75 -14.12
N SER A 245 0.75 8.00 -15.11
CA SER A 245 -0.64 8.14 -15.56
C SER A 245 -1.65 7.89 -14.46
N THR A 246 -1.33 7.00 -13.50
CA THR A 246 -2.15 6.77 -12.31
C THR A 246 -1.93 7.86 -11.26
N VAL A 247 -0.68 8.23 -10.96
CA VAL A 247 -0.38 9.29 -9.98
C VAL A 247 -1.11 10.59 -10.34
N LYS A 248 -1.14 10.98 -11.60
CA LYS A 248 -1.88 12.17 -12.09
C LYS A 248 -3.37 12.16 -11.76
N LYS A 249 -3.99 11.00 -11.57
CA LYS A 249 -5.44 10.92 -11.30
C LYS A 249 -5.80 11.43 -9.91
N TYR A 250 -4.85 11.43 -8.98
CA TYR A 250 -5.10 11.75 -7.58
C TYR A 250 -4.18 12.83 -7.00
N GLN A 251 -3.09 13.21 -7.69
CA GLN A 251 -2.09 14.11 -7.10
C GLN A 251 -2.68 15.48 -6.71
N ASP A 252 -3.64 16.02 -7.46
CA ASP A 252 -4.27 17.31 -7.16
C ASP A 252 -5.27 17.23 -5.97
N ASP A 253 -5.73 16.02 -5.62
CA ASP A 253 -6.68 15.75 -4.54
C ASP A 253 -6.03 15.27 -3.24
N THR A 254 -4.69 15.10 -3.25
CA THR A 254 -3.91 14.55 -2.15
C THR A 254 -2.77 15.47 -1.72
N ASP A 255 -2.34 15.32 -0.48
CA ASP A 255 -1.28 16.14 0.12
C ASP A 255 0.12 15.52 -0.07
N MET A 256 0.18 14.22 -0.43
CA MET A 256 1.43 13.47 -0.63
C MET A 256 1.19 12.27 -1.54
N GLN A 257 2.17 11.97 -2.42
CA GLN A 257 2.12 10.87 -3.39
C GLN A 257 3.10 9.78 -3.01
N ILE A 258 2.59 8.55 -2.85
CA ILE A 258 3.35 7.37 -2.48
C ILE A 258 3.24 6.31 -3.59
N VAL A 259 4.38 5.81 -4.06
CA VAL A 259 4.46 4.71 -5.02
C VAL A 259 5.11 3.51 -4.35
N ILE A 260 4.37 2.43 -4.18
CA ILE A 260 4.91 1.13 -3.78
C ILE A 260 5.30 0.38 -5.05
N ILE A 261 6.52 -0.14 -5.12
CA ILE A 261 7.04 -0.70 -6.36
C ILE A 261 7.83 -2.00 -6.13
N HIS A 262 7.44 -3.03 -6.86
CA HIS A 262 8.11 -4.33 -6.86
C HIS A 262 9.02 -4.40 -8.09
N TRP A 263 10.34 -4.27 -7.89
CA TRP A 263 11.34 -4.02 -8.94
C TRP A 263 12.74 -4.50 -8.59
N GLY A 264 13.68 -4.36 -9.52
CA GLY A 264 15.11 -4.62 -9.28
C GLY A 264 15.50 -6.05 -9.59
N ASP A 265 16.65 -6.46 -9.08
CA ASP A 265 17.26 -7.77 -9.33
C ASP A 265 17.31 -8.58 -8.03
N GLU A 266 16.81 -9.82 -8.05
CA GLU A 266 16.86 -10.69 -6.87
C GLU A 266 18.28 -10.81 -6.31
N TYR A 267 18.39 -10.66 -5.00
CA TYR A 267 19.61 -10.83 -4.20
C TYR A 267 20.71 -9.78 -4.44
N SER A 268 20.45 -8.75 -5.26
CA SER A 268 21.32 -7.59 -5.41
C SER A 268 21.07 -6.58 -4.30
N ARG A 269 22.14 -6.16 -3.62
CA ARG A 269 22.08 -5.08 -2.60
C ARG A 269 22.31 -3.69 -3.19
N THR A 270 22.46 -3.62 -4.49
CA THR A 270 22.72 -2.37 -5.23
C THR A 270 21.64 -2.16 -6.25
N PRO A 271 20.89 -1.06 -6.17
CA PRO A 271 19.88 -0.74 -7.17
C PRO A 271 20.48 -0.67 -8.57
N ASN A 272 19.83 -1.28 -9.53
CA ASN A 272 20.25 -1.24 -10.92
C ASN A 272 19.94 0.13 -11.57
N ASP A 273 20.42 0.33 -12.80
CA ASP A 273 20.21 1.59 -13.53
C ASP A 273 18.75 1.89 -13.84
N PHE A 274 17.92 0.86 -14.03
CA PHE A 274 16.50 1.03 -14.25
C PHE A 274 15.82 1.61 -13.02
N GLN A 275 16.06 1.04 -11.83
CA GLN A 275 15.53 1.52 -10.56
C GLN A 275 15.91 2.99 -10.33
N LYS A 276 17.19 3.35 -10.48
CA LYS A 276 17.68 4.72 -10.28
C LYS A 276 17.06 5.72 -11.26
N LYS A 277 16.96 5.36 -12.55
CA LYS A 277 16.38 6.23 -13.58
C LYS A 277 14.87 6.40 -13.36
N LEU A 278 14.15 5.34 -12.99
CA LEU A 278 12.71 5.43 -12.72
C LEU A 278 12.44 6.23 -11.46
N ALA A 279 13.21 6.03 -10.38
CA ALA A 279 13.11 6.84 -9.17
C ALA A 279 13.32 8.33 -9.45
N GLN A 280 14.35 8.69 -10.26
CA GLN A 280 14.59 10.08 -10.64
C GLN A 280 13.43 10.68 -11.42
N LYS A 281 12.86 9.94 -12.39
CA LYS A 281 11.69 10.41 -13.15
C LYS A 281 10.45 10.62 -12.29
N LEU A 282 10.20 9.75 -11.34
CA LEU A 282 9.09 9.87 -10.39
C LEU A 282 9.33 11.07 -9.45
N CYS A 283 10.56 11.31 -9.01
CA CYS A 283 10.94 12.49 -8.24
C CYS A 283 10.73 13.78 -9.04
N ASP A 284 11.16 13.81 -10.30
CA ASP A 284 10.95 14.97 -11.20
C ASP A 284 9.46 15.27 -11.41
N ALA A 285 8.60 14.26 -11.27
CA ALA A 285 7.16 14.34 -11.42
C ALA A 285 6.40 14.65 -10.11
N GLY A 286 7.11 14.79 -8.98
CA GLY A 286 6.52 15.17 -7.69
C GLY A 286 6.03 14.01 -6.84
N VAL A 287 6.51 12.79 -7.05
CA VAL A 287 6.29 11.68 -6.10
C VAL A 287 7.13 11.91 -4.84
N ASP A 288 6.51 11.83 -3.66
CA ASP A 288 7.16 12.14 -2.38
C ASP A 288 7.89 10.96 -1.76
N ILE A 289 7.31 9.74 -1.90
CA ILE A 289 7.85 8.53 -1.29
C ILE A 289 7.77 7.37 -2.29
N ILE A 290 8.89 6.65 -2.44
CA ILE A 290 8.97 5.39 -3.18
C ILE A 290 9.34 4.28 -2.21
N ILE A 291 8.51 3.22 -2.14
CA ILE A 291 8.69 2.07 -1.27
C ILE A 291 8.93 0.84 -2.13
N GLY A 292 10.19 0.39 -2.20
CA GLY A 292 10.63 -0.71 -3.05
C GLY A 292 10.63 -2.07 -2.35
N SER A 293 10.42 -3.12 -3.15
CA SER A 293 10.47 -4.54 -2.76
C SER A 293 10.91 -5.41 -3.96
N HIS A 294 11.05 -6.71 -3.82
CA HIS A 294 11.45 -7.74 -4.78
C HIS A 294 12.90 -8.25 -4.63
N PRO A 295 13.96 -7.45 -4.42
CA PRO A 295 15.31 -8.00 -4.33
C PRO A 295 15.49 -9.03 -3.21
N HIS A 296 14.55 -9.15 -2.28
CA HIS A 296 14.59 -10.03 -1.09
C HIS A 296 15.80 -9.76 -0.18
N VAL A 297 16.49 -8.67 -0.43
CA VAL A 297 17.57 -8.12 0.39
C VAL A 297 17.38 -6.62 0.50
N VAL A 298 17.90 -6.03 1.58
CA VAL A 298 17.82 -4.57 1.76
C VAL A 298 18.72 -3.88 0.74
N GLU A 299 18.18 -2.86 0.09
CA GLU A 299 18.90 -1.90 -0.75
C GLU A 299 18.91 -0.51 -0.06
N PRO A 300 19.67 0.48 -0.57
CA PRO A 300 19.79 1.79 0.04
C PRO A 300 18.46 2.50 0.33
N VAL A 301 18.48 3.30 1.40
CA VAL A 301 17.46 4.32 1.71
C VAL A 301 18.14 5.68 1.62
N GLU A 302 17.58 6.57 0.81
CA GLU A 302 18.11 7.91 0.59
C GLU A 302 17.02 8.91 0.21
N THR A 303 17.31 10.21 0.37
CA THR A 303 16.52 11.28 -0.23
C THR A 303 17.19 11.72 -1.53
N ILE A 304 16.44 11.74 -2.63
CA ILE A 304 16.90 12.29 -3.92
C ILE A 304 16.17 13.61 -4.21
N LYS A 305 16.79 14.46 -5.04
CA LYS A 305 16.20 15.73 -5.49
C LYS A 305 15.80 15.65 -6.95
N SER A 306 14.74 16.33 -7.30
CA SER A 306 14.35 16.51 -8.70
C SER A 306 15.42 17.30 -9.47
N THR A 307 15.47 17.09 -10.78
CA THR A 307 16.45 17.73 -11.67
C THR A 307 16.41 19.27 -11.60
N ASP A 308 15.24 19.84 -11.34
CA ASP A 308 15.03 21.29 -11.16
C ASP A 308 15.18 21.75 -9.69
N GLY A 309 15.43 20.84 -8.77
CA GLY A 309 15.65 21.07 -7.34
C GLY A 309 14.42 21.45 -6.53
N LYS A 310 13.20 21.36 -7.09
CA LYS A 310 11.98 21.78 -6.40
C LYS A 310 11.38 20.67 -5.52
N ASN A 311 11.52 19.40 -5.93
CA ASN A 311 10.97 18.26 -5.24
C ASN A 311 12.07 17.46 -4.56
N GLU A 312 11.71 16.78 -3.47
CA GLU A 312 12.54 15.79 -2.78
C GLU A 312 11.72 14.52 -2.61
N THR A 313 12.32 13.36 -2.93
CA THR A 313 11.68 12.06 -2.79
C THR A 313 12.48 11.19 -1.83
N LEU A 314 11.81 10.65 -0.81
CA LEU A 314 12.36 9.55 -0.03
C LEU A 314 12.29 8.27 -0.86
N VAL A 315 13.43 7.69 -1.18
CA VAL A 315 13.51 6.42 -1.92
C VAL A 315 14.02 5.32 -1.00
N ILE A 316 13.21 4.32 -0.81
CA ILE A 316 13.54 3.04 -0.19
C ILE A 316 13.63 2.05 -1.34
N TYR A 317 14.84 1.74 -1.83
CA TYR A 317 14.97 0.91 -3.03
C TYR A 317 14.50 -0.52 -2.78
N SER A 318 14.79 -1.12 -1.63
CA SER A 318 14.22 -2.38 -1.20
C SER A 318 14.23 -2.50 0.33
N LEU A 319 13.09 -2.91 0.88
CA LEU A 319 12.95 -3.23 2.30
C LEU A 319 13.45 -4.64 2.65
N GLY A 320 13.77 -5.48 1.65
CA GLY A 320 14.11 -6.88 1.83
C GLY A 320 12.95 -7.72 2.34
N ASN A 321 13.25 -8.91 2.81
CA ASN A 321 12.24 -9.81 3.38
C ASN A 321 11.77 -9.35 4.76
N TYR A 322 10.47 -9.11 4.92
CA TYR A 322 9.89 -8.92 6.24
C TYR A 322 9.76 -10.25 6.98
N ILE A 323 9.28 -11.28 6.27
CA ILE A 323 9.26 -12.67 6.74
C ILE A 323 9.35 -13.63 5.56
N SER A 324 10.32 -14.55 5.58
CA SER A 324 10.50 -15.58 4.56
C SER A 324 11.29 -16.78 5.12
N ASN A 325 11.47 -17.83 4.30
CA ASN A 325 12.43 -18.90 4.57
C ASN A 325 13.58 -18.89 3.54
N GLN A 326 13.84 -17.76 2.93
CA GLN A 326 15.07 -17.58 2.15
C GLN A 326 16.22 -17.40 3.13
N ARG A 327 17.15 -18.37 3.13
CA ARG A 327 18.14 -18.53 4.20
C ARG A 327 19.56 -18.49 3.66
N ARG A 328 20.50 -18.10 4.54
CA ARG A 328 21.94 -18.07 4.26
C ARG A 328 22.51 -19.38 3.76
N GLU A 329 21.94 -20.49 4.17
CA GLU A 329 22.38 -21.83 3.80
C GLU A 329 22.02 -22.18 2.35
N TYR A 330 21.04 -21.49 1.75
CA TYR A 330 20.52 -21.82 0.43
C TYR A 330 20.75 -20.72 -0.61
N ILE A 331 20.74 -19.45 -0.18
CA ILE A 331 20.79 -18.30 -1.09
C ILE A 331 21.88 -17.32 -0.66
N SER A 332 21.65 -16.55 0.41
CA SER A 332 22.57 -15.52 0.89
C SER A 332 22.24 -15.13 2.34
N MET A 333 23.27 -14.74 3.10
CA MET A 333 23.04 -14.21 4.46
C MET A 333 22.15 -12.95 4.46
N TYR A 334 22.13 -12.22 3.39
CA TYR A 334 21.37 -10.96 3.27
C TYR A 334 19.87 -11.17 3.09
N THR A 335 19.42 -12.38 2.71
CA THR A 335 17.98 -12.69 2.57
C THR A 335 17.27 -12.92 3.91
N GLU A 336 18.02 -13.00 5.01
CA GLU A 336 17.49 -13.02 6.37
C GLU A 336 17.30 -11.61 6.94
N ASP A 337 17.95 -10.61 6.31
CA ASP A 337 17.90 -9.22 6.71
C ASP A 337 16.69 -8.53 6.07
N GLY A 338 16.05 -7.67 6.83
CA GLY A 338 14.96 -6.83 6.40
C GLY A 338 15.04 -5.44 7.03
N LEU A 339 14.10 -4.59 6.65
CA LEU A 339 14.02 -3.22 7.13
C LEU A 339 12.55 -2.84 7.37
N MET A 340 12.26 -2.28 8.55
CA MET A 340 11.08 -1.44 8.77
C MET A 340 11.51 0.01 8.67
N VAL A 341 10.71 0.85 8.02
CA VAL A 341 10.96 2.29 7.93
C VAL A 341 9.78 3.04 8.50
N ASP A 342 10.00 3.74 9.63
CA ASP A 342 9.03 4.65 10.25
C ASP A 342 9.23 6.04 9.65
N ILE A 343 8.21 6.54 8.95
CA ILE A 343 8.23 7.79 8.20
C ILE A 343 7.25 8.76 8.85
N ASN A 344 7.80 9.78 9.52
CA ASN A 344 6.99 10.84 10.11
C ASN A 344 6.78 11.95 9.10
N ILE A 345 5.53 12.26 8.82
CA ILE A 345 5.09 13.30 7.88
C ILE A 345 4.37 14.42 8.62
N GLU A 346 4.46 15.62 8.08
CA GLU A 346 3.82 16.82 8.63
C GLU A 346 3.23 17.70 7.53
N LYS A 347 2.06 18.26 7.80
CA LYS A 347 1.38 19.25 6.95
C LYS A 347 1.01 20.46 7.79
N GLN A 348 1.31 21.66 7.30
CA GLN A 348 0.91 22.91 7.94
C GLN A 348 -0.20 23.62 7.17
N GLY A 349 -1.38 23.69 7.79
CA GLY A 349 -2.56 24.27 7.19
C GLY A 349 -2.92 23.63 5.86
N ASN A 350 -2.99 24.45 4.82
CA ASN A 350 -3.30 24.00 3.45
C ASN A 350 -2.05 23.80 2.57
N ASN A 351 -0.85 23.75 3.17
CA ASN A 351 0.38 23.47 2.43
C ASN A 351 0.49 21.96 2.12
N GLU A 352 1.40 21.60 1.21
CA GLU A 352 1.76 20.22 0.94
C GLU A 352 2.33 19.54 2.19
N ALA A 353 2.09 18.26 2.34
CA ALA A 353 2.72 17.47 3.38
C ALA A 353 4.20 17.21 3.04
N LYS A 354 5.03 17.02 4.06
CA LYS A 354 6.48 16.76 3.89
C LYS A 354 6.95 15.67 4.83
N VAL A 355 7.92 14.89 4.36
CA VAL A 355 8.68 13.97 5.21
C VAL A 355 9.53 14.80 6.17
N LYS A 356 9.32 14.60 7.46
CA LYS A 356 10.02 15.33 8.54
C LYS A 356 11.14 14.50 9.16
N LYS A 357 10.87 13.20 9.37
CA LYS A 357 11.82 12.28 9.98
C LYS A 357 11.61 10.88 9.47
N VAL A 358 12.68 10.18 9.23
CA VAL A 358 12.70 8.77 8.81
C VAL A 358 13.57 8.00 9.82
N THR A 359 13.01 6.95 10.39
CA THR A 359 13.74 6.07 11.30
C THR A 359 13.80 4.66 10.71
N CYS A 360 14.99 4.26 10.31
CA CYS A 360 15.26 2.93 9.79
C CYS A 360 15.48 1.95 10.95
N ILE A 361 14.73 0.85 10.95
CA ILE A 361 14.75 -0.18 12.00
C ILE A 361 15.13 -1.49 11.33
N PRO A 362 16.41 -1.91 11.34
CA PRO A 362 16.83 -3.19 10.80
C PRO A 362 16.06 -4.33 11.46
N THR A 363 15.68 -5.33 10.67
CA THR A 363 15.04 -6.55 11.14
C THR A 363 15.82 -7.77 10.65
N TRP A 364 15.70 -8.86 11.39
CA TRP A 364 16.28 -10.15 11.03
C TRP A 364 15.27 -11.27 11.25
N VAL A 365 15.13 -12.14 10.25
CA VAL A 365 14.26 -13.32 10.34
C VAL A 365 15.01 -14.41 11.09
N ASN A 366 14.76 -14.51 12.39
CA ASN A 366 15.28 -15.58 13.23
C ASN A 366 14.53 -16.90 12.97
N LYS A 367 15.31 -17.99 12.79
CA LYS A 367 14.77 -19.34 12.71
C LYS A 367 15.52 -20.22 13.69
N TYR A 368 14.79 -20.92 14.54
CA TYR A 368 15.34 -21.89 15.50
C TYR A 368 14.40 -23.07 15.71
N GLU A 369 14.90 -24.13 16.33
CA GLU A 369 14.08 -25.30 16.68
C GLU A 369 13.64 -25.20 18.14
N SER A 370 12.36 -25.43 18.40
CA SER A 370 11.79 -25.52 19.75
C SER A 370 10.65 -26.55 19.78
N GLY A 371 10.71 -27.45 20.73
CA GLY A 371 9.69 -28.50 20.88
C GLY A 371 9.54 -29.40 19.65
N GLY A 372 10.62 -29.63 18.88
CA GLY A 372 10.62 -30.43 17.65
C GLY A 372 9.97 -29.76 16.43
N LYS A 373 9.82 -28.45 16.47
CA LYS A 373 9.30 -27.62 15.35
C LYS A 373 10.19 -26.40 15.09
N SER A 374 10.31 -26.02 13.84
CA SER A 374 10.90 -24.74 13.50
C SER A 374 10.03 -23.58 14.01
N VAL A 375 10.65 -22.55 14.52
CA VAL A 375 10.02 -21.28 14.91
C VAL A 375 10.62 -20.17 14.07
N TYR A 376 9.77 -19.30 13.57
CA TYR A 376 10.17 -18.10 12.80
C TYR A 376 9.70 -16.88 13.55
N GLU A 377 10.60 -15.91 13.76
CA GLU A 377 10.31 -14.65 14.45
C GLU A 377 11.04 -13.52 13.75
N ILE A 378 10.34 -12.39 13.55
CA ILE A 378 10.95 -11.15 13.06
C ILE A 378 11.56 -10.42 14.26
N ILE A 379 12.88 -10.28 14.27
CA ILE A 379 13.61 -9.62 15.34
C ILE A 379 13.99 -8.19 14.92
N PRO A 380 13.46 -7.15 15.55
CA PRO A 380 13.96 -5.80 15.35
C PRO A 380 15.35 -5.68 15.99
N VAL A 381 16.37 -5.29 15.21
CA VAL A 381 17.72 -5.16 15.72
C VAL A 381 17.89 -3.78 16.38
N ALA A 382 17.20 -3.59 17.48
CA ALA A 382 17.05 -2.33 18.16
C ALA A 382 16.78 -2.50 19.65
N ASP A 383 16.97 -1.46 20.44
CA ASP A 383 16.64 -1.40 21.86
C ASP A 383 17.26 -2.56 22.68
N ASN A 384 16.57 -2.97 23.74
CA ASN A 384 16.93 -4.08 24.61
C ASN A 384 16.43 -5.44 24.10
N ILE A 385 16.50 -5.69 22.78
CA ILE A 385 15.98 -6.94 22.19
C ILE A 385 16.67 -8.20 22.79
N LEU A 386 17.96 -8.10 23.11
CA LEU A 386 18.73 -9.19 23.69
C LEU A 386 18.21 -9.63 25.06
N GLU A 387 17.58 -8.74 25.83
CA GLU A 387 16.97 -9.05 27.12
C GLU A 387 15.62 -9.78 26.97
N LYS A 388 14.98 -9.67 25.79
CA LYS A 388 13.63 -10.18 25.52
C LYS A 388 13.59 -11.51 24.83
N THR A 389 14.72 -11.98 24.31
CA THR A 389 14.79 -13.20 23.51
C THR A 389 15.89 -14.15 24.05
N THR A 390 15.57 -15.46 24.09
CA THR A 390 16.48 -16.50 24.59
C THR A 390 17.09 -17.35 23.48
N TYR A 391 16.53 -17.32 22.26
CA TYR A 391 16.92 -18.17 21.15
C TYR A 391 17.47 -17.35 19.97
N ILE A 392 18.40 -16.41 20.26
CA ILE A 392 19.04 -15.59 19.22
C ILE A 392 20.52 -15.92 19.14
N ASP A 393 21.00 -16.17 17.93
CA ASP A 393 22.43 -16.08 17.65
C ASP A 393 22.83 -14.61 17.55
N GLN A 394 23.50 -14.13 18.61
CA GLN A 394 23.91 -12.72 18.70
C GLN A 394 24.92 -12.34 17.60
N SER A 395 25.71 -13.29 17.10
CA SER A 395 26.68 -13.01 16.03
C SER A 395 25.98 -12.74 14.71
N TYR A 396 24.93 -13.51 14.41
CA TYR A 396 24.10 -13.29 13.22
C TYR A 396 23.28 -12.01 13.33
N LEU A 397 22.71 -11.75 14.51
CA LEU A 397 21.98 -10.48 14.73
C LEU A 397 22.88 -9.27 14.57
N LYS A 398 24.11 -9.31 15.10
CA LYS A 398 25.10 -8.24 14.94
C LYS A 398 25.53 -8.08 13.48
N GLN A 399 25.70 -9.17 12.75
CA GLN A 399 26.00 -9.15 11.33
C GLN A 399 24.85 -8.55 10.52
N SER A 400 23.60 -8.91 10.84
CA SER A 400 22.39 -8.37 10.20
C SER A 400 22.29 -6.85 10.37
N TYR A 401 22.52 -6.34 11.59
CA TYR A 401 22.57 -4.89 11.82
C TYR A 401 23.62 -4.21 10.95
N LYS A 402 24.84 -4.75 10.94
CA LYS A 402 25.93 -4.20 10.11
C LYS A 402 25.55 -4.20 8.63
N ASN A 403 25.08 -5.33 8.10
CA ASN A 403 24.68 -5.46 6.71
C ASN A 403 23.68 -4.39 6.29
N THR A 404 22.67 -4.14 7.13
CA THR A 404 21.61 -3.18 6.83
C THR A 404 22.08 -1.74 7.04
N SER A 405 22.76 -1.47 8.16
CA SER A 405 23.17 -0.09 8.49
C SER A 405 24.11 0.54 7.48
N GLU A 406 24.99 -0.24 6.83
CA GLU A 406 25.91 0.26 5.78
C GLU A 406 25.20 0.75 4.53
N LEU A 407 23.93 0.39 4.31
CA LEU A 407 23.14 0.80 3.14
C LEU A 407 22.30 2.05 3.39
N ILE A 408 22.12 2.45 4.64
CA ILE A 408 21.29 3.59 4.99
C ILE A 408 22.12 4.88 4.87
N LYS A 409 21.72 5.75 3.96
CA LYS A 409 22.33 7.07 3.84
C LYS A 409 21.70 8.04 4.84
N THR A 410 22.28 8.08 6.04
CA THR A 410 21.81 8.97 7.11
C THR A 410 22.06 10.44 6.77
N ASP A 411 21.10 11.29 7.09
CA ASP A 411 21.15 12.75 6.95
C ASP A 411 20.36 13.42 8.11
N ASP A 412 19.97 14.68 7.94
CA ASP A 412 19.18 15.42 8.96
C ASP A 412 17.79 14.81 9.16
N LYS A 413 17.23 14.08 8.17
CA LYS A 413 15.91 13.46 8.23
C LYS A 413 15.99 11.95 8.45
N ILE A 414 16.97 11.28 7.84
CA ILE A 414 17.11 9.82 7.85
C ILE A 414 18.08 9.40 8.97
N SER A 415 17.58 8.60 9.87
CA SER A 415 18.33 8.01 10.98
C SER A 415 18.13 6.51 11.05
N ILE A 416 19.04 5.81 11.69
CA ILE A 416 18.92 4.40 12.02
C ILE A 416 18.87 4.24 13.54
N VAL A 417 18.07 3.31 14.02
CA VAL A 417 18.04 2.97 15.44
C VAL A 417 19.40 2.45 15.91
N LYS A 418 19.76 2.75 17.14
CA LYS A 418 21.02 2.26 17.71
C LYS A 418 21.05 0.73 17.76
N SER A 419 22.23 0.19 17.49
CA SER A 419 22.51 -1.23 17.67
C SER A 419 22.37 -1.62 19.15
N PRO A 420 21.73 -2.75 19.47
CA PRO A 420 21.70 -3.27 20.85
C PRO A 420 23.08 -3.75 21.35
N PHE A 421 24.11 -3.68 20.51
CA PHE A 421 25.49 -4.05 20.80
C PHE A 421 26.42 -2.84 21.02
N GLU A 422 25.92 -1.63 20.83
CA GLU A 422 26.64 -0.38 21.09
C GLU A 422 26.22 0.16 22.46
N ASN A 423 27.18 0.29 23.36
CA ASN A 423 27.03 0.93 24.70
C ASN A 423 26.97 2.45 24.59
#